data_9b6a3f4bbeedbe4c3f4a59f0bf5fd41d
#
_entry.id   9b6a3f4bbeedbe4c3f4a59f0bf5fd41d
#
_cell.length_a   1.000
_cell.length_b   1.000
_cell.length_c   1.000
_cell.angle_alpha   90.00
_cell.angle_beta   90.00
_cell.angle_gamma   90.00
#
_symmetry.space_group_name_H-M   'P 1'
#
loop_
_entity.id
_entity.type
_entity.pdbx_description
1 polymer ?
#
loop_
_entity_poly.entity_id
_entity_poly.type
_entity_poly.pdbx_seq_one_letter_code
_entity_poly.pdbx_strand_id
1 'polypeptide(L)'
;VQVLTGQEAEVCRRLADRRIATLLPQERRLIRRGGAWREEPYTLFRGYVFVDTEAPLPIYYTVRGQDGVMRWLGASPGTPEALSLAEAVNIRWLAGQDLRPSTAREVMPGVLGFVDGPLAQLSDRIVRVDRHDRRAVVALPIGGEAKEFTLTFTIQETADCGAAGSPRPAGAADRSNGILAAKTAENGEAYPAKRGCAASTV
;
A
#
# COMPACT_ATOMS: atom_id res chain seq x y z
N VAL A 1 -11.55 1.09 -11.09
CA VAL A 1 -11.39 0.95 -12.54
C VAL A 1 -9.93 0.80 -12.90
N GLN A 2 -9.64 0.03 -13.95
CA GLN A 2 -8.31 -0.07 -14.53
C GLN A 2 -8.12 1.00 -15.60
N VAL A 3 -6.99 1.70 -15.54
CA VAL A 3 -6.65 2.80 -16.43
C VAL A 3 -5.26 2.60 -17.05
N LEU A 4 -4.95 3.36 -18.09
CA LEU A 4 -3.60 3.38 -18.64
C LEU A 4 -2.62 3.91 -17.60
N THR A 5 -1.54 3.17 -17.36
CA THR A 5 -0.51 3.54 -16.40
C THR A 5 0.12 4.89 -16.75
N GLY A 6 0.15 5.79 -15.78
CA GLY A 6 0.62 7.16 -15.93
C GLY A 6 -0.48 8.16 -16.29
N GLN A 7 -1.71 7.71 -16.51
CA GLN A 7 -2.87 8.57 -16.76
C GLN A 7 -3.84 8.65 -15.58
N GLU A 8 -3.49 8.05 -14.44
CA GLU A 8 -4.36 7.94 -13.28
C GLU A 8 -4.88 9.32 -12.81
N ALA A 9 -3.97 10.28 -12.64
CA ALA A 9 -4.32 11.64 -12.21
C ALA A 9 -5.18 12.38 -13.24
N GLU A 10 -4.91 12.19 -14.53
CA GLU A 10 -5.69 12.81 -15.61
C GLU A 10 -7.10 12.22 -15.68
N VAL A 11 -7.23 10.90 -15.53
CA VAL A 11 -8.55 10.25 -15.44
C VAL A 11 -9.33 10.75 -14.24
N CYS A 12 -8.68 10.88 -13.06
CA CYS A 12 -9.33 11.46 -11.87
C CYS A 12 -9.84 12.87 -12.15
N ARG A 13 -9.04 13.73 -12.79
CA ARG A 13 -9.45 15.10 -13.14
C ARG A 13 -10.68 15.09 -14.06
N ARG A 14 -10.68 14.30 -15.14
CA ARG A 14 -11.80 14.19 -16.08
C ARG A 14 -13.09 13.68 -15.42
N LEU A 15 -12.96 12.76 -14.48
CA LEU A 15 -14.10 12.26 -13.71
C LEU A 15 -14.61 13.31 -12.73
N ALA A 16 -13.73 14.08 -12.10
CA ALA A 16 -14.11 15.20 -11.24
C ALA A 16 -14.88 16.29 -12.00
N ASP A 17 -14.48 16.62 -13.24
CA ASP A 17 -15.20 17.54 -14.12
C ASP A 17 -16.65 17.08 -14.36
N ARG A 18 -16.92 15.79 -14.23
CA ARG A 18 -18.25 15.17 -14.33
C ARG A 18 -18.92 14.91 -12.98
N ARG A 19 -18.37 15.47 -11.91
CA ARG A 19 -18.86 15.32 -10.54
C ARG A 19 -18.84 13.87 -10.04
N ILE A 20 -17.94 13.06 -10.56
CA ILE A 20 -17.73 11.69 -10.10
C ILE A 20 -16.54 11.71 -9.15
N ALA A 21 -16.78 11.35 -7.89
CA ALA A 21 -15.75 11.29 -6.88
C ALA A 21 -14.81 10.09 -7.12
N THR A 22 -13.51 10.35 -7.00
CA THR A 22 -12.48 9.33 -7.19
C THR A 22 -11.45 9.40 -6.06
N LEU A 23 -10.86 8.26 -5.75
CA LEU A 23 -9.77 8.14 -4.79
C LEU A 23 -8.52 7.66 -5.53
N LEU A 24 -7.42 8.36 -5.33
CA LEU A 24 -6.12 8.03 -5.88
C LEU A 24 -5.08 8.08 -4.76
N PRO A 25 -4.83 6.96 -4.07
CA PRO A 25 -3.82 6.91 -3.01
C PRO A 25 -2.43 7.23 -3.55
N GLN A 26 -1.80 8.25 -2.99
CA GLN A 26 -0.48 8.74 -3.40
C GLN A 26 0.41 8.97 -2.19
N GLU A 27 1.69 8.67 -2.33
CA GLU A 27 2.74 8.99 -1.36
C GLU A 27 3.59 10.14 -1.88
N ARG A 28 3.94 11.11 -1.06
CA ARG A 28 4.93 12.13 -1.39
C ARG A 28 6.32 11.54 -1.23
N ARG A 29 7.03 11.39 -2.33
CA ARG A 29 8.40 10.87 -2.36
C ARG A 29 9.40 11.94 -2.69
N LEU A 30 10.53 11.88 -2.01
CA LEU A 30 11.70 12.67 -2.41
C LEU A 30 12.38 11.98 -3.59
N ILE A 31 12.34 12.61 -4.74
CA ILE A 31 12.96 12.12 -5.98
C ILE A 31 14.06 13.09 -6.39
N ARG A 32 15.23 12.55 -6.74
CA ARG A 32 16.34 13.36 -7.22
C ARG A 32 16.20 13.57 -8.74
N ARG A 33 15.94 14.79 -9.16
CA ARG A 33 15.92 15.19 -10.57
C ARG A 33 16.84 16.38 -10.82
N GLY A 34 17.71 16.27 -11.84
CA GLY A 34 18.63 17.35 -12.21
C GLY A 34 19.53 17.80 -11.05
N GLY A 35 19.94 16.89 -10.17
CA GLY A 35 20.79 17.20 -9.03
C GLY A 35 20.05 17.73 -7.79
N ALA A 36 18.79 18.12 -7.90
CA ALA A 36 17.97 18.63 -6.80
C ALA A 36 16.97 17.57 -6.30
N TRP A 37 16.71 17.58 -4.98
CA TRP A 37 15.64 16.77 -4.38
C TRP A 37 14.32 17.52 -4.51
N ARG A 38 13.29 16.82 -5.00
CA ARG A 38 11.92 17.35 -5.14
C ARG A 38 10.94 16.38 -4.55
N GLU A 39 9.91 16.88 -3.87
CA GLU A 39 8.76 16.09 -3.48
C GLU A 39 7.85 15.90 -4.70
N GLU A 40 7.63 14.65 -5.07
CA GLU A 40 6.70 14.31 -6.15
C GLU A 40 5.66 13.29 -5.65
N PRO A 41 4.39 13.43 -6.07
CA PRO A 41 3.38 12.44 -5.75
C PRO A 41 3.66 11.15 -6.51
N TYR A 42 3.65 10.04 -5.80
CA TYR A 42 3.80 8.69 -6.36
C TYR A 42 2.53 7.90 -6.14
N THR A 43 1.88 7.48 -7.22
CA THR A 43 0.67 6.68 -7.17
C THR A 43 0.98 5.28 -6.67
N LEU A 44 0.30 4.85 -5.58
CA LEU A 44 0.54 3.55 -4.95
C LEU A 44 0.04 2.40 -5.82
N PHE A 45 -1.16 2.52 -6.38
CA PHE A 45 -1.77 1.51 -7.24
C PHE A 45 -1.75 1.97 -8.69
N ARG A 46 -0.60 1.77 -9.35
CA ARG A 46 -0.41 2.19 -10.73
C ARG A 46 -1.35 1.42 -11.67
N GLY A 47 -2.01 2.15 -12.57
CA GLY A 47 -2.99 1.59 -13.48
C GLY A 47 -4.39 1.40 -12.86
N TYR A 48 -4.63 1.93 -11.65
CA TYR A 48 -5.92 1.84 -10.98
C TYR A 48 -6.38 3.18 -10.45
N VAL A 49 -7.67 3.45 -10.61
CA VAL A 49 -8.40 4.58 -9.99
C VAL A 49 -9.60 3.99 -9.27
N PHE A 50 -9.84 4.42 -8.05
CA PHE A 50 -11.00 3.99 -7.26
C PHE A 50 -12.10 5.01 -7.41
N VAL A 51 -13.29 4.57 -7.81
CA VAL A 51 -14.48 5.43 -7.94
C VAL A 51 -15.27 5.33 -6.64
N ASP A 52 -15.48 6.46 -5.98
CA ASP A 52 -16.24 6.54 -4.72
C ASP A 52 -17.71 6.87 -5.05
N THR A 53 -18.56 5.87 -4.98
CA THR A 53 -19.97 5.99 -5.33
C THR A 53 -20.82 4.96 -4.62
N GLU A 54 -22.03 5.33 -4.25
CA GLU A 54 -23.04 4.40 -3.73
C GLU A 54 -23.79 3.67 -4.85
N ALA A 55 -23.84 4.27 -6.05
CA ALA A 55 -24.57 3.74 -7.19
C ALA A 55 -23.67 3.62 -8.42
N PRO A 56 -22.95 2.51 -8.60
CA PRO A 56 -22.02 2.36 -9.71
C PRO A 56 -22.68 2.21 -11.08
N LEU A 57 -23.88 1.64 -11.16
CA LEU A 57 -24.56 1.38 -12.43
C LEU A 57 -24.90 2.65 -13.23
N PRO A 58 -25.45 3.72 -12.64
CA PRO A 58 -25.77 4.95 -13.37
C PRO A 58 -24.56 5.62 -14.01
N ILE A 59 -23.39 5.50 -13.39
CA ILE A 59 -22.17 6.16 -13.87
C ILE A 59 -21.27 5.24 -14.69
N TYR A 60 -21.63 3.96 -14.80
CA TYR A 60 -20.80 2.94 -15.46
C TYR A 60 -20.35 3.36 -16.87
N TYR A 61 -21.31 3.76 -17.74
CA TYR A 61 -20.98 4.13 -19.11
C TYR A 61 -20.21 5.45 -19.19
N THR A 62 -20.50 6.38 -18.28
CA THR A 62 -19.77 7.65 -18.20
C THR A 62 -18.30 7.42 -17.84
N VAL A 63 -18.01 6.54 -16.89
CA VAL A 63 -16.63 6.21 -16.49
C VAL A 63 -15.95 5.41 -17.59
N ARG A 64 -16.62 4.38 -18.14
CA ARG A 64 -16.05 3.53 -19.19
C ARG A 64 -15.73 4.30 -20.47
N GLY A 65 -16.50 5.34 -20.80
CA GLY A 65 -16.28 6.16 -21.97
C GLY A 65 -15.19 7.22 -21.84
N GLN A 66 -14.46 7.26 -20.71
CA GLN A 66 -13.36 8.21 -20.55
C GLN A 66 -12.09 7.73 -21.22
N ASP A 67 -11.39 8.62 -21.90
CA ASP A 67 -10.06 8.35 -22.42
C ASP A 67 -9.12 7.96 -21.28
N GLY A 68 -8.35 6.91 -21.50
CA GLY A 68 -7.44 6.35 -20.50
C GLY A 68 -8.06 5.29 -19.61
N VAL A 69 -9.39 5.14 -19.58
CA VAL A 69 -10.06 4.04 -18.88
C VAL A 69 -10.05 2.80 -19.78
N MET A 70 -9.45 1.72 -19.29
CA MET A 70 -9.39 0.45 -20.02
C MET A 70 -10.61 -0.41 -19.76
N ARG A 71 -10.95 -0.59 -18.49
CA ARG A 71 -12.11 -1.39 -18.08
C ARG A 71 -12.54 -1.09 -16.65
N TRP A 72 -13.81 -1.33 -16.38
CA TRP A 72 -14.31 -1.43 -15.03
C TRP A 72 -14.02 -2.85 -14.52
N LEU A 73 -13.57 -2.97 -13.28
CA LEU A 73 -13.33 -4.27 -12.64
C LEU A 73 -14.64 -4.81 -12.08
N GLY A 74 -14.85 -6.12 -12.24
CA GLY A 74 -16.05 -6.82 -11.79
C GLY A 74 -16.11 -8.21 -12.38
N ALA A 75 -17.01 -9.05 -11.84
CA ALA A 75 -17.15 -10.45 -12.21
C ALA A 75 -17.60 -10.65 -13.67
N SER A 76 -18.31 -9.68 -14.25
CA SER A 76 -18.81 -9.75 -15.63
C SER A 76 -18.72 -8.39 -16.32
N PRO A 77 -18.57 -8.36 -17.64
CA PRO A 77 -18.65 -7.11 -18.41
C PRO A 77 -20.00 -6.39 -18.17
N GLY A 78 -19.94 -5.14 -17.78
CA GLY A 78 -21.14 -4.34 -17.50
C GLY A 78 -21.64 -4.43 -16.07
N THR A 79 -21.08 -5.28 -15.24
CA THR A 79 -21.43 -5.40 -13.82
C THR A 79 -20.24 -4.94 -12.98
N PRO A 80 -20.19 -3.65 -12.56
CA PRO A 80 -19.16 -3.18 -11.67
C PRO A 80 -19.27 -3.87 -10.31
N GLU A 81 -18.15 -4.32 -9.78
CA GLU A 81 -18.09 -4.92 -8.46
C GLU A 81 -17.59 -3.90 -7.45
N ALA A 82 -18.27 -3.81 -6.34
CA ALA A 82 -17.85 -2.97 -5.23
C ALA A 82 -16.76 -3.68 -4.42
N LEU A 83 -15.81 -2.92 -3.91
CA LEU A 83 -14.88 -3.42 -2.90
C LEU A 83 -15.66 -3.79 -1.63
N SER A 84 -15.16 -4.77 -0.89
CA SER A 84 -15.67 -5.04 0.45
C SER A 84 -15.52 -3.82 1.36
N LEU A 85 -16.30 -3.74 2.42
CA LEU A 85 -16.23 -2.62 3.36
C LEU A 85 -14.81 -2.43 3.91
N ALA A 86 -14.14 -3.52 4.27
CA ALA A 86 -12.78 -3.48 4.80
C ALA A 86 -11.76 -2.93 3.79
N GLU A 87 -11.87 -3.34 2.52
CA GLU A 87 -11.03 -2.84 1.43
C GLU A 87 -11.30 -1.35 1.16
N ALA A 88 -12.57 -0.96 1.12
CA ALA A 88 -12.97 0.43 0.92
C ALA A 88 -12.46 1.35 2.03
N VAL A 89 -12.51 0.91 3.29
CA VAL A 89 -11.94 1.65 4.44
C VAL A 89 -10.44 1.84 4.27
N ASN A 90 -9.69 0.79 3.89
CA ASN A 90 -8.25 0.89 3.66
C ASN A 90 -7.91 1.87 2.53
N ILE A 91 -8.65 1.83 1.42
CA ILE A 91 -8.41 2.73 0.28
C ILE A 91 -8.76 4.18 0.64
N ARG A 92 -9.88 4.41 1.33
CA ARG A 92 -10.25 5.76 1.79
C ARG A 92 -9.23 6.30 2.78
N TRP A 93 -8.74 5.46 3.70
CA TRP A 93 -7.69 5.86 4.63
C TRP A 93 -6.41 6.25 3.88
N LEU A 94 -5.92 5.41 2.96
CA LEU A 94 -4.73 5.71 2.16
C LEU A 94 -4.88 6.98 1.31
N ALA A 95 -6.07 7.22 0.73
CA ALA A 95 -6.32 8.40 -0.10
C ALA A 95 -6.55 9.68 0.70
N GLY A 96 -7.03 9.55 1.94
CA GLY A 96 -7.31 10.67 2.83
C GLY A 96 -6.10 11.17 3.62
N GLN A 97 -4.99 10.44 3.61
CA GLN A 97 -3.76 10.80 4.32
C GLN A 97 -2.78 11.53 3.39
N ASP A 98 -2.04 12.50 3.94
CA ASP A 98 -0.84 13.04 3.31
C ASP A 98 0.31 12.06 3.57
N LEU A 99 0.33 10.96 2.80
CA LEU A 99 1.30 9.90 3.00
C LEU A 99 2.71 10.41 2.71
N ARG A 100 3.52 10.47 3.76
CA ARG A 100 4.93 10.82 3.71
C ARG A 100 5.79 9.62 4.08
N PRO A 101 7.10 9.66 3.79
CA PRO A 101 8.00 8.61 4.22
C PRO A 101 7.86 8.34 5.72
N SER A 102 7.69 7.08 6.08
CA SER A 102 7.60 6.68 7.49
C SER A 102 8.94 6.79 8.19
N THR A 103 8.94 6.88 9.50
CA THR A 103 10.16 6.88 10.30
C THR A 103 10.41 5.48 10.88
N ALA A 104 11.58 4.93 10.58
CA ALA A 104 12.06 3.68 11.14
C ALA A 104 13.22 3.93 12.11
N ARG A 105 13.32 3.10 13.15
CA ARG A 105 14.41 3.06 14.08
C ARG A 105 14.88 1.63 14.27
N GLU A 106 16.16 1.45 14.51
CA GLU A 106 16.69 0.14 14.88
C GLU A 106 16.28 -0.18 16.33
N VAL A 107 15.46 -1.23 16.49
CA VAL A 107 14.95 -1.67 17.80
C VAL A 107 15.80 -2.78 18.40
N MET A 108 16.49 -3.55 17.56
CA MET A 108 17.52 -4.52 17.91
C MET A 108 18.55 -4.55 16.77
N PRO A 109 19.79 -4.99 17.01
CA PRO A 109 20.81 -5.10 15.97
C PRO A 109 20.25 -5.84 14.73
N GLY A 110 20.20 -5.14 13.60
CA GLY A 110 19.64 -5.69 12.37
C GLY A 110 18.12 -5.67 12.25
N VAL A 111 17.36 -5.21 13.23
CA VAL A 111 15.87 -5.17 13.17
C VAL A 111 15.36 -3.74 13.17
N LEU A 112 14.64 -3.36 12.12
CA LEU A 112 13.96 -2.06 12.03
C LEU A 112 12.54 -2.15 12.58
N GLY A 113 12.18 -1.21 13.44
CA GLY A 113 10.81 -0.94 13.85
C GLY A 113 10.34 0.38 13.27
N PHE A 114 9.10 0.43 12.81
CA PHE A 114 8.48 1.66 12.33
C PHE A 114 7.80 2.37 13.49
N VAL A 115 8.24 3.60 13.78
CA VAL A 115 7.78 4.37 14.95
C VAL A 115 6.75 5.42 14.58
N ASP A 116 6.73 5.85 13.31
CA ASP A 116 5.80 6.86 12.84
C ASP A 116 5.49 6.67 11.34
N GLY A 117 4.38 7.28 10.91
CA GLY A 117 3.93 7.27 9.53
C GLY A 117 3.10 6.04 9.13
N PRO A 118 2.78 5.89 7.83
CA PRO A 118 1.89 4.85 7.36
C PRO A 118 2.40 3.42 7.62
N LEU A 119 3.71 3.18 7.60
CA LEU A 119 4.27 1.85 7.87
C LEU A 119 4.14 1.43 9.33
N ALA A 120 4.05 2.37 10.27
CA ALA A 120 3.77 2.04 11.67
C ALA A 120 2.34 1.50 11.85
N GLN A 121 1.39 2.04 11.09
CA GLN A 121 -0.01 1.61 11.12
C GLN A 121 -0.27 0.33 10.31
N LEU A 122 0.57 0.05 9.30
CA LEU A 122 0.49 -1.12 8.43
C LEU A 122 1.55 -2.18 8.75
N SER A 123 2.07 -2.18 9.96
CA SER A 123 3.21 -3.04 10.34
C SER A 123 2.92 -4.54 10.19
N ASP A 124 1.67 -4.95 10.42
CA ASP A 124 1.17 -6.33 10.23
C ASP A 124 0.98 -6.73 8.76
N ARG A 125 1.05 -5.78 7.84
CA ARG A 125 0.86 -5.96 6.40
C ARG A 125 2.15 -5.85 5.60
N ILE A 126 3.28 -5.65 6.27
CA ILE A 126 4.58 -5.54 5.62
C ILE A 126 5.05 -6.92 5.20
N VAL A 127 5.28 -7.09 3.89
CA VAL A 127 5.77 -8.34 3.29
C VAL A 127 7.30 -8.36 3.25
N ARG A 128 7.89 -7.21 2.89
CA ARG A 128 9.35 -7.10 2.72
C ARG A 128 9.83 -5.68 3.04
N VAL A 129 11.01 -5.59 3.62
CA VAL A 129 11.70 -4.32 3.88
C VAL A 129 13.04 -4.32 3.14
N ASP A 130 13.25 -3.32 2.31
CA ASP A 130 14.53 -3.04 1.67
C ASP A 130 15.19 -1.85 2.36
N ARG A 131 16.28 -2.14 3.10
CA ARG A 131 17.02 -1.12 3.84
C ARG A 131 17.85 -0.22 2.94
N HIS A 132 18.40 -0.80 1.86
CA HIS A 132 19.26 -0.06 0.94
C HIS A 132 18.45 1.00 0.20
N ASP A 133 17.33 0.60 -0.38
CA ASP A 133 16.43 1.49 -1.11
C ASP A 133 15.48 2.26 -0.19
N ARG A 134 15.49 1.98 1.12
CA ARG A 134 14.59 2.58 2.12
C ARG A 134 13.11 2.44 1.73
N ARG A 135 12.75 1.23 1.33
CA ARG A 135 11.39 0.89 0.88
C ARG A 135 10.85 -0.32 1.61
N ALA A 136 9.56 -0.29 1.91
CA ALA A 136 8.84 -1.43 2.42
C ALA A 136 7.70 -1.80 1.46
N VAL A 137 7.56 -3.07 1.16
CA VAL A 137 6.45 -3.61 0.38
C VAL A 137 5.36 -4.00 1.35
N VAL A 138 4.17 -3.47 1.12
CA VAL A 138 2.96 -3.72 1.91
C VAL A 138 1.94 -4.42 1.02
N ALA A 139 1.26 -5.44 1.54
CA ALA A 139 0.19 -6.12 0.85
C ALA A 139 -1.16 -5.81 1.50
N LEU A 140 -2.11 -5.35 0.70
CA LEU A 140 -3.50 -5.17 1.12
C LEU A 140 -4.44 -5.96 0.21
N PRO A 141 -5.50 -6.55 0.75
CA PRO A 141 -6.54 -7.16 -0.05
C PRO A 141 -7.30 -6.07 -0.81
N ILE A 142 -7.42 -6.21 -2.12
CA ILE A 142 -8.16 -5.30 -2.98
C ILE A 142 -8.79 -6.11 -4.12
N GLY A 143 -10.12 -6.15 -4.16
CA GLY A 143 -10.85 -6.92 -5.16
C GLY A 143 -10.63 -8.42 -5.02
N GLY A 144 -10.51 -8.92 -3.79
CA GLY A 144 -10.29 -10.33 -3.49
C GLY A 144 -8.84 -10.83 -3.71
N GLU A 145 -7.94 -9.97 -4.17
CA GLU A 145 -6.52 -10.29 -4.39
C GLU A 145 -5.61 -9.46 -3.48
N ALA A 146 -4.51 -10.05 -3.05
CA ALA A 146 -3.47 -9.29 -2.35
C ALA A 146 -2.72 -8.41 -3.36
N LYS A 147 -2.88 -7.09 -3.25
CA LYS A 147 -2.15 -6.12 -4.06
C LYS A 147 -0.99 -5.56 -3.26
N GLU A 148 0.20 -5.69 -3.83
CA GLU A 148 1.41 -5.15 -3.25
C GLU A 148 1.66 -3.73 -3.74
N PHE A 149 2.06 -2.87 -2.82
CA PHE A 149 2.55 -1.54 -3.12
C PHE A 149 3.72 -1.19 -2.21
N THR A 150 4.46 -0.17 -2.59
CA THR A 150 5.70 0.19 -1.90
C THR A 150 5.53 1.55 -1.21
N LEU A 151 5.87 1.61 0.06
CA LEU A 151 6.02 2.84 0.83
C LEU A 151 7.49 3.09 1.16
N THR A 152 7.85 4.37 1.29
CA THR A 152 9.21 4.77 1.63
C THR A 152 9.35 5.05 3.11
N PHE A 153 10.59 4.97 3.62
CA PHE A 153 10.90 5.31 5.00
C PHE A 153 12.27 5.96 5.14
N THR A 154 12.44 6.66 6.24
CA THR A 154 13.73 7.20 6.70
C THR A 154 14.16 6.45 7.95
N ILE A 155 15.46 6.27 8.14
CA ILE A 155 16.02 5.65 9.34
C ILE A 155 16.50 6.76 10.25
N GLN A 156 15.95 6.83 11.46
CA GLN A 156 16.52 7.65 12.52
C GLN A 156 17.72 6.92 13.12
N GLU A 157 18.88 7.54 12.99
CA GLU A 157 20.03 7.13 13.77
C GLU A 157 19.74 7.46 15.24
N THR A 158 19.78 6.46 16.11
CA THR A 158 19.83 6.70 17.55
C THR A 158 21.11 7.47 17.80
N ALA A 159 20.99 8.75 18.20
CA ALA A 159 22.14 9.45 18.75
C ALA A 159 22.58 8.67 19.99
N ASP A 160 23.62 7.86 19.83
CA ASP A 160 24.35 7.28 20.94
C ASP A 160 24.93 8.43 21.77
N CYS A 161 24.34 8.67 22.92
CA CYS A 161 24.97 9.44 23.97
C CYS A 161 26.12 8.59 24.55
N GLY A 162 27.30 8.78 24.02
CA GLY A 162 28.48 8.29 24.74
C GLY A 162 29.48 7.49 23.92
N ALA A 163 30.50 8.15 23.46
CA ALA A 163 31.92 7.80 23.56
C ALA A 163 32.67 8.32 22.31
N ALA A 164 33.58 9.22 22.59
CA ALA A 164 34.65 9.62 21.69
C ALA A 164 35.49 8.41 21.27
N GLY A 165 35.79 8.26 19.99
CA GLY A 165 36.71 7.24 19.54
C GLY A 165 36.79 7.05 18.03
N SER A 166 37.71 7.77 17.40
CA SER A 166 38.49 7.47 16.18
C SER A 166 37.82 7.01 14.89
N PRO A 167 38.19 7.60 13.76
CA PRO A 167 37.76 7.18 12.44
C PRO A 167 38.45 5.89 12.03
N ARG A 168 37.71 4.87 11.60
CA ARG A 168 38.23 3.67 10.91
C ARG A 168 37.87 3.70 9.41
N PRO A 169 38.76 3.18 8.58
CA PRO A 169 38.71 3.39 7.14
C PRO A 169 37.65 2.53 6.43
N ALA A 170 37.29 3.03 5.25
CA ALA A 170 36.41 2.39 4.29
C ALA A 170 36.91 0.98 3.86
N GLY A 171 35.99 0.06 3.71
CA GLY A 171 36.19 -1.19 2.97
C GLY A 171 35.48 -2.36 3.57
N ALA A 172 34.38 -2.77 3.01
CA ALA A 172 33.99 -4.11 2.63
C ALA A 172 32.47 -4.18 2.47
N ALA A 173 32.06 -4.52 1.27
CA ALA A 173 30.66 -4.83 0.96
C ALA A 173 30.22 -6.09 1.69
N ASP A 174 29.21 -5.99 2.54
CA ASP A 174 28.51 -7.16 3.05
C ASP A 174 27.08 -7.19 2.45
N ARG A 175 26.88 -8.22 1.65
CA ARG A 175 25.58 -8.58 1.09
C ARG A 175 24.89 -9.53 2.06
N SER A 176 24.13 -9.02 3.00
CA SER A 176 23.23 -9.86 3.78
C SER A 176 21.79 -9.40 3.63
N ASN A 177 21.06 -10.19 2.85
CA ASN A 177 19.61 -10.15 2.72
C ASN A 177 19.00 -10.60 4.06
N GLY A 178 18.66 -9.66 4.93
CA GLY A 178 17.96 -9.97 6.18
C GLY A 178 16.46 -10.14 5.92
N ILE A 179 16.01 -11.38 5.85
CA ILE A 179 14.59 -11.71 5.87
C ILE A 179 14.09 -11.45 7.29
N LEU A 180 13.16 -10.52 7.44
CA LEU A 180 12.45 -10.29 8.70
C LEU A 180 11.48 -11.46 8.92
N ALA A 181 11.80 -12.37 9.81
CA ALA A 181 10.85 -13.35 10.30
C ALA A 181 9.82 -12.62 11.18
N ALA A 182 8.60 -12.50 10.70
CA ALA A 182 7.47 -12.12 11.52
C ALA A 182 7.29 -13.20 12.58
N LYS A 183 7.53 -12.85 13.83
CA LYS A 183 7.30 -13.73 14.98
C LYS A 183 5.79 -13.78 15.21
N THR A 184 5.15 -14.82 14.68
CA THR A 184 3.77 -15.22 15.01
C THR A 184 3.74 -15.54 16.50
N ALA A 185 3.02 -14.75 17.27
CA ALA A 185 2.61 -15.15 18.61
C ALA A 185 1.56 -16.24 18.43
N GLU A 186 1.90 -17.46 18.85
CA GLU A 186 0.97 -18.57 19.03
C GLU A 186 -0.04 -18.19 20.13
N ASN A 187 -1.26 -17.86 19.73
CA ASN A 187 -2.41 -18.05 20.59
C ASN A 187 -3.21 -19.20 19.99
N GLY A 188 -2.96 -20.39 20.57
CA GLY A 188 -3.78 -21.55 20.35
C GLY A 188 -5.16 -21.34 20.95
N GLU A 189 -6.15 -21.27 20.11
CA GLU A 189 -7.52 -21.62 20.45
C GLU A 189 -8.07 -22.53 19.36
N ALA A 190 -8.16 -23.79 19.74
CA ALA A 190 -8.75 -24.85 18.95
C ALA A 190 -10.23 -24.59 18.75
N TYR A 191 -10.67 -24.42 17.53
CA TYR A 191 -12.07 -24.52 17.16
C TYR A 191 -12.46 -26.00 17.03
N PRO A 192 -13.50 -26.46 17.71
CA PRO A 192 -13.96 -27.84 17.59
C PRO A 192 -14.68 -28.04 16.25
N ALA A 193 -14.27 -29.09 15.55
CA ALA A 193 -14.93 -29.62 14.36
C ALA A 193 -16.40 -29.98 14.67
N LYS A 194 -17.34 -29.33 14.00
CA LYS A 194 -18.73 -29.83 13.94
C LYS A 194 -18.83 -30.88 12.85
N ARG A 195 -19.02 -32.12 13.35
CA ARG A 195 -19.43 -33.28 12.55
C ARG A 195 -20.77 -33.03 11.91
N GLY A 196 -20.91 -33.60 10.71
CA GLY A 196 -22.08 -33.55 9.90
C GLY A 196 -23.32 -34.16 10.56
N CYS A 197 -24.45 -33.70 10.08
CA CYS A 197 -25.73 -34.44 10.20
C CYS A 197 -26.28 -34.63 8.81
N ALA A 198 -26.60 -35.89 8.61
CA ALA A 198 -27.09 -36.51 7.39
C ALA A 198 -28.51 -36.07 7.02
N ALA A 199 -28.82 -36.34 5.76
CA ALA A 199 -30.08 -36.31 5.07
C ALA A 199 -31.30 -36.75 5.89
N SER A 200 -32.44 -36.14 5.60
CA SER A 200 -33.73 -36.85 5.51
C SER A 200 -34.66 -36.13 4.54
N THR A 201 -35.04 -36.91 3.58
CA THR A 201 -36.10 -36.81 2.60
C THR A 201 -37.47 -36.61 3.28
N VAL A 202 -38.27 -35.72 2.82
CA VAL A 202 -39.67 -35.92 2.35
C VAL A 202 -40.05 -34.71 1.46
#